data_2c6deaf014ae0bde083ed3940759202e
#
_entry.id   2c6deaf014ae0bde083ed3940759202e
#
_cell.length_a   1.000
_cell.length_b   1.000
_cell.length_c   1.000
_cell.angle_alpha   90.00
_cell.angle_beta   90.00
_cell.angle_gamma   90.00
#
_symmetry.space_group_name_H-M   'P 1'
#
loop_
_entity.id
_entity.type
_entity.pdbx_description
1 polymer ?
#
loop_
_entity_poly.entity_id
_entity_poly.type
_entity_poly.pdbx_seq_one_letter_code
_entity_poly.pdbx_strand_id
1 'polypeptide(L)' 'MSQDKDNVNKLFRQFKNKYVTVDLRGDYQSEGKIVAIDNYLNLVLENENGLETVKGGNIIFISLKED' A
#
# COMPACT_ATOMS: atom_id res chain seq x y z
N MET A 1 4.08 13.39 -18.13
CA MET A 1 3.08 12.39 -18.47
C MET A 1 2.27 12.01 -17.25
N SER A 2 1.00 11.92 -17.44
CA SER A 2 0.10 11.65 -16.34
C SER A 2 -0.14 10.15 -16.11
N GLN A 3 0.50 9.29 -16.89
CA GLN A 3 0.24 7.87 -16.80
C GLN A 3 0.58 7.27 -15.43
N ASP A 4 1.73 7.68 -14.88
CA ASP A 4 2.10 7.18 -13.57
C ASP A 4 1.11 7.64 -12.51
N LYS A 5 0.67 8.89 -12.63
CA LYS A 5 -0.30 9.42 -11.70
C LYS A 5 -1.64 8.72 -11.83
N ASP A 6 -2.04 8.40 -13.05
CA ASP A 6 -3.28 7.67 -13.28
C ASP A 6 -3.20 6.26 -12.69
N ASN A 7 -2.04 5.61 -12.82
CA ASN A 7 -1.84 4.29 -12.26
C ASN A 7 -1.92 4.31 -10.74
N VAL A 8 -1.34 5.33 -10.13
CA VAL A 8 -1.42 5.48 -8.68
C VAL A 8 -2.87 5.67 -8.24
N ASN A 9 -3.61 6.50 -8.96
CA ASN A 9 -5.00 6.74 -8.64
C ASN A 9 -5.84 5.47 -8.77
N LYS A 10 -5.59 4.68 -9.80
CA LYS A 10 -6.30 3.41 -9.98
C LYS A 10 -5.99 2.46 -8.83
N LEU A 11 -4.72 2.36 -8.48
CA LEU A 11 -4.30 1.48 -7.40
C LEU A 11 -4.97 1.90 -6.10
N PHE A 12 -4.97 3.20 -5.82
CA PHE A 12 -5.56 3.71 -4.60
C PHE A 12 -7.07 3.41 -4.55
N ARG A 13 -7.78 3.65 -5.65
CA ARG A 13 -9.21 3.36 -5.69
C ARG A 13 -9.50 1.89 -5.44
N GLN A 14 -8.64 1.05 -5.99
CA GLN A 14 -8.82 -0.39 -5.89
C GLN A 14 -8.65 -0.89 -4.46
N PHE A 15 -7.70 -0.30 -3.73
CA PHE A 15 -7.33 -0.78 -2.41
C PHE A 15 -7.74 0.13 -1.27
N LYS A 16 -8.26 1.32 -1.57
CA LYS A 16 -8.62 2.30 -0.55
C LYS A 16 -9.61 1.68 0.45
N ASN A 17 -9.31 1.87 1.73
CA ASN A 17 -10.13 1.38 2.83
C ASN A 17 -10.25 -0.13 2.88
N LYS A 18 -9.37 -0.83 2.17
CA LYS A 18 -9.32 -2.28 2.23
C LYS A 18 -8.10 -2.72 3.02
N TYR A 19 -8.25 -3.82 3.71
CA TYR A 19 -7.14 -4.41 4.46
C TYR A 19 -6.27 -5.20 3.50
N VAL A 20 -4.97 -4.93 3.54
CA VAL A 20 -4.04 -5.56 2.60
C VAL A 20 -2.86 -6.13 3.35
N THR A 21 -2.18 -7.08 2.70
CA THR A 21 -0.87 -7.55 3.11
C THR A 21 0.12 -7.05 2.07
N VAL A 22 1.19 -6.42 2.54
CA VAL A 22 2.22 -5.87 1.68
C VAL A 22 3.50 -6.66 1.90
N ASP A 23 3.96 -7.33 0.86
CA ASP A 23 5.22 -8.07 0.93
C ASP A 23 6.37 -7.12 0.60
N LEU A 24 7.38 -7.14 1.45
CA LEU A 24 8.50 -6.22 1.38
C LEU A 24 9.78 -6.99 1.17
N ARG A 25 10.79 -6.29 0.67
CA ARG A 25 12.13 -6.87 0.50
C ARG A 25 12.65 -7.32 1.86
N GLY A 26 13.44 -8.40 1.83
CA GLY A 26 14.05 -8.91 3.05
C GLY A 26 13.13 -9.81 3.86
N ASP A 27 12.11 -10.38 3.21
CA ASP A 27 11.17 -11.30 3.85
C ASP A 27 10.32 -10.65 4.93
N TYR A 28 10.07 -9.34 4.79
CA TYR A 28 9.20 -8.62 5.70
C TYR A 28 7.82 -8.49 5.10
N GLN A 29 6.84 -8.35 5.98
CA GLN A 29 5.46 -8.08 5.60
C GLN A 29 4.89 -7.00 6.49
N SER A 30 4.01 -6.19 5.92
CA SER A 30 3.19 -5.25 6.67
C SER A 30 1.74 -5.47 6.32
N GLU A 31 0.86 -5.25 7.29
CA GLU A 31 -0.59 -5.40 7.09
C GLU A 31 -1.29 -4.18 7.61
N GLY A 32 -2.37 -3.83 6.96
CA GLY A 32 -3.19 -2.73 7.42
C GLY A 32 -4.13 -2.27 6.33
N LYS A 33 -4.94 -1.29 6.69
CA LYS A 33 -5.86 -0.65 5.75
C LYS A 33 -5.12 0.50 5.06
N ILE A 34 -5.17 0.53 3.74
CA ILE A 34 -4.52 1.61 3.00
C ILE A 34 -5.35 2.88 3.16
N VAL A 35 -4.75 3.89 3.79
CA VAL A 35 -5.42 5.18 3.99
C VAL A 35 -4.83 6.28 3.12
N ALA A 36 -3.63 6.08 2.58
CA ALA A 36 -3.02 7.04 1.66
C ALA A 36 -1.97 6.36 0.81
N ILE A 37 -1.72 6.92 -0.35
CA ILE A 37 -0.67 6.48 -1.25
C ILE A 37 -0.19 7.70 -2.05
N ASP A 38 1.12 7.79 -2.28
CA ASP A 38 1.66 8.91 -3.05
C ASP A 38 2.16 8.47 -4.43
N ASN A 39 2.73 9.41 -5.17
CA ASN A 39 3.17 9.15 -6.54
C ASN A 39 4.36 8.19 -6.62
N TYR A 40 5.04 7.96 -5.52
CA TYR A 40 6.17 7.04 -5.46
C TYR A 40 5.75 5.68 -4.93
N LEU A 41 4.45 5.46 -4.77
CA LEU A 41 3.87 4.25 -4.21
C LEU A 41 4.23 4.05 -2.74
N ASN A 42 4.59 5.12 -2.04
CA ASN A 42 4.70 5.04 -0.59
C ASN A 42 3.29 4.94 -0.03
N LEU A 43 3.09 3.99 0.87
CA LEU A 43 1.79 3.72 1.44
C LEU A 43 1.73 4.17 2.88
N VAL A 44 0.56 4.59 3.31
CA VAL A 44 0.26 4.72 4.74
C VAL A 44 -0.79 3.69 5.07
N LEU A 45 -0.46 2.80 5.99
CA LEU A 45 -1.35 1.74 6.44
C LEU A 45 -1.81 2.05 7.86
N GLU A 46 -3.07 1.78 8.12
CA GLU A 46 -3.63 1.87 9.46
C GLU A 46 -3.89 0.48 9.99
N ASN A 47 -3.36 0.20 11.17
CA ASN A 47 -3.57 -1.09 11.81
C ASN A 47 -3.70 -0.89 13.31
N GLU A 48 -3.69 -1.98 14.08
CA GLU A 48 -3.87 -1.91 15.53
C GLU A 48 -2.82 -1.06 16.22
N ASN A 49 -1.65 -0.95 15.62
CA ASN A 49 -0.54 -0.20 16.20
C ASN A 49 -0.53 1.27 15.79
N GLY A 50 -1.50 1.69 14.98
CA GLY A 50 -1.60 3.06 14.49
C GLY A 50 -1.28 3.14 13.01
N LEU A 51 -0.58 4.19 12.61
CA LEU A 51 -0.24 4.42 11.21
C LEU A 51 1.20 3.98 10.94
N GLU A 52 1.36 3.33 9.81
CA GLU A 52 2.68 2.86 9.38
C GLU A 52 2.93 3.32 7.97
N THR A 53 4.09 3.93 7.72
CA THR A 53 4.49 4.32 6.38
C THR A 53 5.36 3.23 5.76
N VAL A 54 5.01 2.82 4.55
CA VAL A 54 5.74 1.78 3.82
C VAL A 54 6.31 2.41 2.56
N LYS A 55 7.62 2.34 2.39
CA LYS A 55 8.27 2.94 1.22
C LYS A 55 8.04 2.10 -0.02
N GLY A 56 7.63 2.75 -1.09
CA GLY A 56 7.31 2.07 -2.34
C GLY A 56 8.46 1.25 -2.90
N GLY A 57 9.69 1.74 -2.76
CA GLY A 57 10.85 1.02 -3.27
C GLY A 57 11.11 -0.32 -2.59
N ASN A 58 10.52 -0.55 -1.44
CA ASN A 58 10.67 -1.81 -0.72
C ASN A 58 9.53 -2.78 -0.96
N ILE A 59 8.49 -2.37 -1.68
CA ILE A 59 7.31 -3.19 -1.88
C ILE A 59 7.55 -4.17 -3.01
N ILE A 60 7.30 -5.45 -2.75
CA ILE A 60 7.36 -6.49 -3.77
C ILE A 60 5.99 -6.64 -4.41
N PHE A 61 4.96 -6.86 -3.61
CA PHE A 61 3.59 -6.79 -4.10
C PHE A 61 2.61 -6.61 -2.94
N ILE A 62 1.38 -6.27 -3.32
CA ILE A 62 0.30 -5.98 -2.39
C ILE A 62 -0.83 -6.94 -2.70
N SER A 63 -1.41 -7.57 -1.69
CA SER A 63 -2.55 -8.45 -1.87
C SER A 63 -3.64 -8.09 -0.87
N LEU A 64 -4.88 -8.30 -1.28
CA LEU A 64 -6.00 -8.12 -0.38
C LEU A 64 -5.96 -9.18 0.70
N LYS A 65 -6.17 -8.75 1.93
CA LYS A 65 -6.29 -9.69 3.02
C LYS A 65 -7.76 -10.04 3.18
N GLU A 66 -8.07 -11.29 2.99
CA GLU A 66 -9.43 -11.78 3.15
C GLU A 66 -9.56 -12.57 4.43
N ASP A 67 -10.68 -12.37 5.06
CA ASP A 67 -11.00 -13.11 6.28
C ASP A 67 -11.61 -14.46 5.98
#